data_975a724f1db50792a0fc2efe5d2812f1
#
_entry.id   975a724f1db50792a0fc2efe5d2812f1
#
_cell.length_a   1.000
_cell.length_b   1.000
_cell.length_c   1.000
_cell.angle_alpha   90.00
_cell.angle_beta   90.00
_cell.angle_gamma   90.00
#
_symmetry.space_group_name_H-M   'P 1'
#
loop_
_entity.id
_entity.type
_entity.pdbx_description
1 polymer ?
#
loop_
_entity_poly.entity_id
_entity_poly.type
_entity_poly.pdbx_seq_one_letter_code
_entity_poly.pdbx_strand_id
1 'polypeptide(L)'
;MEIQPKHPTTTGDPALFAGDVYIDRIATDPGRVRVNVVRFTPGARNAWHRHANGQTLHVVDGIGLVQSRGGGVHVIRTGDTVWTPPGEWHWHGAAPDHFMTHLAIWEGLAEGQAGLETEWGDHITDAEYGSPPS
;
A
#
# COMPACT_ATOMS: atom_id res chain seq x y z
N MET A 1 -3.48 -14.77 -25.16
CA MET A 1 -2.77 -15.12 -23.90
C MET A 1 -1.31 -14.77 -24.10
N GLU A 2 -0.70 -14.11 -23.13
CA GLU A 2 0.71 -13.74 -23.19
C GLU A 2 1.34 -13.84 -21.81
N ILE A 3 2.64 -14.17 -21.78
CA ILE A 3 3.43 -14.14 -20.56
C ILE A 3 4.04 -12.75 -20.48
N GLN A 4 3.62 -11.98 -19.47
CA GLN A 4 4.12 -10.63 -19.25
C GLN A 4 5.59 -10.66 -18.83
N PRO A 5 6.44 -9.75 -19.36
CA PRO A 5 7.82 -9.68 -18.89
C PRO A 5 7.88 -9.27 -17.42
N LYS A 6 8.84 -9.84 -16.71
CA LYS A 6 9.09 -9.47 -15.31
C LYS A 6 9.71 -8.08 -15.26
N HIS A 7 9.28 -7.28 -14.29
CA HIS A 7 9.88 -5.99 -13.99
C HIS A 7 10.96 -6.15 -12.92
N PRO A 8 12.04 -5.37 -12.97
CA PRO A 8 13.01 -5.34 -11.88
C PRO A 8 12.34 -4.86 -10.58
N THR A 9 12.81 -5.37 -9.44
CA THR A 9 12.45 -4.83 -8.14
C THR A 9 12.89 -3.37 -8.06
N THR A 10 12.00 -2.51 -7.59
CA THR A 10 12.30 -1.10 -7.33
C THR A 10 12.25 -0.81 -5.84
N THR A 11 12.93 0.26 -5.43
CA THR A 11 12.84 0.77 -4.05
C THR A 11 11.78 1.86 -3.97
N GLY A 12 11.17 2.01 -2.79
CA GLY A 12 10.19 3.06 -2.57
C GLY A 12 10.81 4.45 -2.70
N ASP A 13 10.10 5.34 -3.39
CA ASP A 13 10.49 6.75 -3.49
C ASP A 13 10.45 7.40 -2.10
N PRO A 14 11.53 8.02 -1.62
CA PRO A 14 11.54 8.69 -0.30
C PRO A 14 10.49 9.79 -0.13
N ALA A 15 9.99 10.35 -1.22
CA ALA A 15 8.87 11.30 -1.16
C ALA A 15 7.55 10.64 -0.75
N LEU A 16 7.42 9.32 -0.93
CA LEU A 16 6.18 8.57 -0.72
C LEU A 16 6.31 7.49 0.36
N PHE A 17 7.52 7.13 0.74
CA PHE A 17 7.82 6.08 1.72
C PHE A 17 8.87 6.55 2.72
N ALA A 18 8.70 6.17 3.97
CA ALA A 18 9.73 6.29 5.00
C ALA A 18 10.28 4.88 5.30
N GLY A 19 11.59 4.76 5.45
CA GLY A 19 12.27 3.48 5.61
C GLY A 19 12.48 2.75 4.29
N ASP A 20 13.02 1.55 4.35
CA ASP A 20 13.34 0.77 3.16
C ASP A 20 12.14 -0.08 2.75
N VAL A 21 11.70 0.12 1.53
CA VAL A 21 10.56 -0.57 0.93
C VAL A 21 10.97 -1.08 -0.44
N TYR A 22 10.62 -2.33 -0.74
CA TYR A 22 10.92 -2.96 -2.02
C TYR A 22 9.63 -3.34 -2.73
N ILE A 23 9.52 -2.98 -4.00
CA ILE A 23 8.30 -3.10 -4.78
C ILE A 23 8.56 -3.93 -6.03
N ASP A 24 7.78 -5.00 -6.19
CA ASP A 24 7.70 -5.76 -7.43
C ASP A 24 6.36 -5.48 -8.09
N ARG A 25 6.40 -4.95 -9.31
CA ARG A 25 5.19 -4.76 -10.11
C ARG A 25 4.85 -6.07 -10.80
N ILE A 26 3.64 -6.58 -10.53
CA ILE A 26 3.17 -7.88 -11.04
C ILE A 26 2.21 -7.69 -12.20
N ALA A 27 1.19 -6.85 -12.03
CA ALA A 27 0.21 -6.57 -13.07
C ALA A 27 0.14 -5.05 -13.32
N THR A 28 0.28 -4.68 -14.59
CA THR A 28 0.25 -3.30 -15.07
C THR A 28 -0.60 -3.26 -16.33
N ASP A 29 -0.37 -2.27 -17.22
CA ASP A 29 -1.02 -2.24 -18.52
C ASP A 29 -0.75 -3.55 -19.32
N PRO A 30 -1.67 -3.94 -20.19
CA PRO A 30 -2.81 -3.15 -20.70
C PRO A 30 -4.09 -3.29 -19.88
N GLY A 31 -4.18 -4.20 -18.92
CA GLY A 31 -5.36 -4.38 -18.09
C GLY A 31 -5.55 -3.24 -17.08
N ARG A 32 -6.75 -3.18 -16.46
CA ARG A 32 -7.05 -2.20 -15.44
C ARG A 32 -6.60 -2.62 -14.06
N VAL A 33 -6.41 -3.92 -13.84
CA VAL A 33 -5.98 -4.44 -12.53
C VAL A 33 -4.50 -4.15 -12.34
N ARG A 34 -4.18 -3.53 -11.20
CA ARG A 34 -2.83 -3.29 -10.74
C ARG A 34 -2.54 -4.23 -9.59
N VAL A 35 -1.38 -4.89 -9.61
CA VAL A 35 -0.93 -5.74 -8.52
C VAL A 35 0.55 -5.48 -8.28
N ASN A 36 0.89 -5.15 -7.05
CA ASN A 36 2.27 -5.07 -6.59
C ASN A 36 2.48 -6.03 -5.43
N VAL A 37 3.67 -6.60 -5.34
CA VAL A 37 4.19 -7.16 -4.08
C VAL A 37 5.01 -6.06 -3.42
N VAL A 38 4.69 -5.70 -2.19
CA VAL A 38 5.37 -4.64 -1.47
C VAL A 38 5.94 -5.21 -0.17
N ARG A 39 7.25 -5.05 0.01
CA ARG A 39 7.98 -5.53 1.18
C ARG A 39 8.46 -4.34 1.98
N PHE A 40 7.96 -4.23 3.21
CA PHE A 40 8.34 -3.19 4.16
C PHE A 40 9.29 -3.78 5.18
N THR A 41 10.46 -3.18 5.35
CA THR A 41 11.35 -3.49 6.47
C THR A 41 10.77 -2.96 7.78
N PRO A 42 11.22 -3.45 8.96
CA PRO A 42 10.68 -2.97 10.23
C PRO A 42 10.65 -1.45 10.34
N GLY A 43 9.50 -0.89 10.70
CA GLY A 43 9.29 0.55 10.81
C GLY A 43 9.01 1.28 9.52
N ALA A 44 9.19 0.65 8.36
CA ALA A 44 8.91 1.28 7.08
C ALA A 44 7.41 1.42 6.82
N ARG A 45 7.02 2.50 6.16
CA ARG A 45 5.61 2.81 5.88
C ARG A 45 5.50 3.75 4.69
N ASN A 46 4.31 3.81 4.10
CA ASN A 46 4.04 4.81 3.08
C ASN A 46 3.38 6.07 3.65
N ALA A 47 3.34 7.11 2.84
CA ALA A 47 2.64 8.35 3.14
C ALA A 47 1.12 8.14 3.04
N TRP A 48 0.36 9.12 3.55
CA TRP A 48 -1.07 9.19 3.31
C TRP A 48 -1.35 9.17 1.82
N HIS A 49 -2.28 8.33 1.40
CA HIS A 49 -2.69 8.25 -0.01
C HIS A 49 -4.11 7.71 -0.14
N ARG A 50 -4.67 7.85 -1.33
CA ARG A 50 -5.98 7.30 -1.67
C ARG A 50 -6.02 6.84 -3.11
N HIS A 51 -6.90 5.90 -3.39
CA HIS A 51 -7.10 5.34 -4.73
C HIS A 51 -8.49 5.68 -5.23
N ALA A 52 -8.58 6.09 -6.50
CA ALA A 52 -9.85 6.46 -7.12
C ALA A 52 -10.89 5.33 -7.07
N ASN A 53 -10.43 4.09 -7.18
CA ASN A 53 -11.28 2.89 -7.22
C ASN A 53 -11.10 1.97 -6.01
N GLY A 54 -10.48 2.48 -4.95
CA GLY A 54 -10.21 1.68 -3.76
C GLY A 54 -9.00 0.78 -3.89
N GLN A 55 -8.68 0.07 -2.81
CA GLN A 55 -7.53 -0.84 -2.77
C GLN A 55 -7.81 -2.04 -1.87
N THR A 56 -7.42 -3.21 -2.34
CA THR A 56 -7.34 -4.42 -1.53
C THR A 56 -5.88 -4.68 -1.18
N LEU A 57 -5.61 -4.92 0.10
CA LEU A 57 -4.33 -5.44 0.56
C LEU A 57 -4.52 -6.87 1.05
N HIS A 58 -3.57 -7.73 0.73
CA HIS A 58 -3.52 -9.07 1.30
C HIS A 58 -2.14 -9.33 1.88
N VAL A 59 -2.06 -9.54 3.19
CA VAL A 59 -0.79 -9.78 3.87
C VAL A 59 -0.33 -11.20 3.61
N VAL A 60 0.82 -11.36 2.98
CA VAL A 60 1.39 -12.67 2.65
C VAL A 60 2.44 -13.11 3.66
N ASP A 61 3.05 -12.15 4.39
CA ASP A 61 4.05 -12.47 5.40
C ASP A 61 4.24 -11.29 6.36
N GLY A 62 4.52 -11.59 7.62
CA GLY A 62 4.91 -10.62 8.64
C GLY A 62 3.76 -9.96 9.38
N ILE A 63 4.05 -8.81 9.96
CA ILE A 63 3.14 -8.02 10.79
C ILE A 63 3.21 -6.58 10.34
N GLY A 64 2.06 -5.98 10.08
CA GLY A 64 1.98 -4.59 9.65
C GLY A 64 0.92 -3.79 10.38
N LEU A 65 0.85 -2.53 10.01
CA LEU A 65 -0.09 -1.55 10.54
C LEU A 65 -0.83 -0.89 9.39
N VAL A 66 -2.08 -0.53 9.61
CA VAL A 66 -2.91 0.20 8.65
C VAL A 66 -3.80 1.17 9.41
N GLN A 67 -4.06 2.33 8.81
CA GLN A 67 -4.94 3.34 9.38
C GLN A 67 -5.65 4.11 8.27
N SER A 68 -6.95 4.32 8.43
CA SER A 68 -7.70 5.32 7.66
C SER A 68 -7.70 6.64 8.42
N ARG A 69 -7.70 7.75 7.69
CA ARG A 69 -7.73 9.09 8.28
C ARG A 69 -8.97 9.25 9.15
N GLY A 70 -8.76 9.65 10.39
CA GLY A 70 -9.85 9.78 11.38
C GLY A 70 -10.17 8.50 12.14
N GLY A 71 -9.57 7.36 11.76
CA GLY A 71 -9.73 6.09 12.46
C GLY A 71 -8.51 5.72 13.30
N GLY A 72 -8.60 4.60 13.99
CA GLY A 72 -7.50 4.04 14.76
C GLY A 72 -6.54 3.22 13.90
N VAL A 73 -5.36 2.97 14.43
CA VAL A 73 -4.37 2.06 13.82
C VAL A 73 -4.77 0.61 14.09
N HIS A 74 -4.76 -0.21 13.05
CA HIS A 74 -5.04 -1.64 13.16
C HIS A 74 -3.79 -2.45 12.86
N VAL A 75 -3.57 -3.52 13.62
CA VAL A 75 -2.52 -4.49 13.34
C VAL A 75 -3.06 -5.48 12.31
N ILE A 76 -2.28 -5.73 11.28
CA ILE A 76 -2.58 -6.73 10.25
C ILE A 76 -1.48 -7.80 10.22
N ARG A 77 -1.89 -9.04 9.97
CA ARG A 77 -1.00 -10.21 10.02
C ARG A 77 -1.18 -11.07 8.78
N THR A 78 -0.26 -11.98 8.57
CA THR A 78 -0.31 -12.96 7.48
C THR A 78 -1.71 -13.58 7.36
N GLY A 79 -2.26 -13.51 6.14
CA GLY A 79 -3.60 -14.00 5.82
C GLY A 79 -4.70 -12.96 5.92
N ASP A 80 -4.43 -11.80 6.53
CA ASP A 80 -5.42 -10.72 6.61
C ASP A 80 -5.62 -10.04 5.25
N THR A 81 -6.86 -9.69 4.97
CA THR A 81 -7.23 -8.90 3.79
C THR A 81 -7.88 -7.60 4.25
N VAL A 82 -7.43 -6.49 3.70
CA VAL A 82 -7.94 -5.15 4.02
C VAL A 82 -8.58 -4.56 2.78
N TRP A 83 -9.80 -4.09 2.90
CA TRP A 83 -10.46 -3.30 1.86
C TRP A 83 -10.51 -1.84 2.27
N THR A 84 -9.93 -0.96 1.45
CA THR A 84 -10.02 0.49 1.61
C THR A 84 -10.89 1.04 0.49
N PRO A 85 -12.05 1.65 0.80
CA PRO A 85 -12.97 2.16 -0.21
C PRO A 85 -12.39 3.27 -1.09
N PRO A 86 -12.99 3.52 -2.28
CA PRO A 86 -12.59 4.63 -3.14
C PRO A 86 -12.51 5.97 -2.40
N GLY A 87 -11.40 6.68 -2.62
CA GLY A 87 -11.19 8.02 -2.08
C GLY A 87 -10.84 8.10 -0.60
N GLU A 88 -10.76 6.98 0.11
CA GLU A 88 -10.43 6.99 1.53
C GLU A 88 -8.93 7.14 1.75
N TRP A 89 -8.54 8.22 2.45
CA TRP A 89 -7.16 8.46 2.81
C TRP A 89 -6.69 7.44 3.84
N HIS A 90 -5.57 6.78 3.56
CA HIS A 90 -5.02 5.72 4.42
C HIS A 90 -3.51 5.64 4.27
N TRP A 91 -2.90 4.86 5.15
CA TRP A 91 -1.51 4.43 5.02
C TRP A 91 -1.37 3.00 5.54
N HIS A 92 -0.31 2.35 5.14
CA HIS A 92 0.09 1.04 5.63
C HIS A 92 1.60 0.90 5.68
N GLY A 93 2.07 -0.03 6.51
CA GLY A 93 3.49 -0.26 6.68
C GLY A 93 3.75 -1.45 7.59
N ALA A 94 5.04 -1.70 7.84
CA ALA A 94 5.46 -2.74 8.76
C ALA A 94 5.27 -2.32 10.22
N ALA A 95 5.18 -3.30 11.10
CA ALA A 95 5.30 -3.08 12.52
C ALA A 95 6.70 -2.55 12.86
N PRO A 96 6.89 -1.90 14.03
CA PRO A 96 8.20 -1.34 14.39
C PRO A 96 9.33 -2.36 14.45
N ASP A 97 9.02 -3.61 14.77
CA ASP A 97 9.99 -4.67 15.03
C ASP A 97 9.88 -5.88 14.07
N HIS A 98 9.01 -5.82 13.08
CA HIS A 98 8.81 -6.89 12.10
C HIS A 98 8.67 -6.32 10.71
N PHE A 99 9.19 -7.04 9.71
CA PHE A 99 8.85 -6.73 8.33
C PHE A 99 7.42 -7.17 8.00
N MET A 100 6.89 -6.63 6.93
CA MET A 100 5.60 -7.03 6.40
C MET A 100 5.64 -7.02 4.87
N THR A 101 5.08 -8.07 4.28
CA THR A 101 4.90 -8.17 2.84
C THR A 101 3.42 -8.32 2.53
N HIS A 102 2.92 -7.49 1.63
CA HIS A 102 1.55 -7.63 1.15
C HIS A 102 1.46 -7.55 -0.37
N LEU A 103 0.39 -8.12 -0.90
CA LEU A 103 -0.10 -7.78 -2.22
C LEU A 103 -0.90 -6.48 -2.09
N ALA A 104 -0.66 -5.55 -3.00
CA ALA A 104 -1.49 -4.37 -3.17
C ALA A 104 -2.22 -4.50 -4.50
N ILE A 105 -3.55 -4.46 -4.46
CA ILE A 105 -4.40 -4.69 -5.62
C ILE A 105 -5.36 -3.51 -5.74
N TRP A 106 -5.31 -2.82 -6.87
CA TRP A 106 -6.22 -1.72 -7.15
C TRP A 106 -6.52 -1.66 -8.65
N GLU A 107 -7.54 -0.92 -9.02
CA GLU A 107 -7.88 -0.72 -10.42
C GLU A 107 -7.36 0.61 -10.91
N GLY A 108 -6.86 0.62 -12.14
CA GLY A 108 -6.63 1.85 -12.88
C GLY A 108 -7.93 2.57 -13.18
N LEU A 109 -7.83 3.80 -13.66
CA LEU A 109 -9.02 4.59 -14.03
C LEU A 109 -9.81 3.89 -15.13
N ALA A 110 -11.13 3.93 -14.99
CA ALA A 110 -12.03 3.50 -16.06
C ALA A 110 -11.94 4.49 -17.23
N GLU A 111 -12.31 4.05 -18.41
CA GLU A 111 -12.44 4.95 -19.57
C GLU A 111 -13.38 6.10 -19.22
N GLY A 112 -12.93 7.33 -19.44
CA GLY A 112 -13.68 8.54 -19.14
C GLY A 112 -13.70 8.94 -17.66
N GLN A 113 -13.12 8.17 -16.77
CA GLN A 113 -13.00 8.54 -15.36
C GLN A 113 -11.95 9.63 -15.19
N ALA A 114 -12.35 10.76 -14.59
CA ALA A 114 -11.45 11.87 -14.30
C ALA A 114 -10.69 11.66 -12.99
N GLY A 115 -9.56 12.36 -12.87
CA GLY A 115 -8.76 12.40 -11.64
C GLY A 115 -7.51 11.53 -11.73
N LEU A 116 -6.88 11.33 -10.59
CA LEU A 116 -5.68 10.51 -10.46
C LEU A 116 -6.07 9.10 -9.99
N GLU A 117 -5.40 8.10 -10.55
CA GLU A 117 -5.54 6.71 -10.12
C GLU A 117 -5.16 6.54 -8.65
N THR A 118 -4.04 7.15 -8.26
CA THR A 118 -3.57 7.25 -6.87
C THR A 118 -3.18 8.68 -6.57
N GLU A 119 -3.63 9.21 -5.45
CA GLU A 119 -3.29 10.53 -4.98
C GLU A 119 -2.50 10.42 -3.68
N TRP A 120 -1.35 11.10 -3.63
CA TRP A 120 -0.43 11.06 -2.50
C TRP A 120 -0.51 12.35 -1.69
N GLY A 121 -0.48 12.21 -0.38
CA GLY A 121 -0.44 13.30 0.59
C GLY A 121 0.86 13.32 1.37
N ASP A 122 0.81 13.90 2.55
CA ASP A 122 1.97 14.03 3.42
C ASP A 122 2.38 12.69 4.02
N HIS A 123 3.67 12.58 4.38
CA HIS A 123 4.11 11.49 5.22
C HIS A 123 3.33 11.49 6.54
N ILE A 124 3.10 10.29 7.08
CA ILE A 124 2.60 10.18 8.44
C ILE A 124 3.71 10.62 9.40
N THR A 125 3.32 11.27 10.48
CA THR A 125 4.28 11.68 11.51
C THR A 125 4.71 10.47 12.35
N ASP A 126 5.85 10.59 13.04
CA ASP A 126 6.28 9.54 13.96
C ASP A 126 5.25 9.31 15.08
N ALA A 127 4.57 10.39 15.50
CA ALA A 127 3.50 10.30 16.49
C ALA A 127 2.30 9.51 15.97
N GLU A 128 1.89 9.74 14.72
CA GLU A 128 0.81 8.97 14.09
C GLU A 128 1.18 7.50 13.96
N TYR A 129 2.40 7.21 13.50
CA TYR A 129 2.89 5.86 13.36
C TYR A 129 2.97 5.13 14.71
N GLY A 130 3.39 5.81 15.76
CA GLY A 130 3.52 5.29 17.11
C GLY A 130 2.22 5.25 17.91
N SER A 131 1.09 5.65 17.34
CA SER A 131 -0.19 5.59 18.04
C SER A 131 -0.56 4.16 18.39
N PRO A 132 -1.08 3.92 19.62
CA PRO A 132 -1.49 2.57 19.99
C PRO A 132 -2.54 2.02 19.04
N PRO A 133 -2.42 0.74 18.63
CA PRO A 133 -3.46 0.09 17.84
C PRO A 133 -4.79 0.05 18.61
N SER A 134 -5.87 0.23 17.88
CA SER A 134 -7.22 0.13 18.43
C SER A 134 -7.81 -1.27 18.26
#